data_433a9f9ad7519e571ec854e2ddbadf2a
#
_entry.id   433a9f9ad7519e571ec854e2ddbadf2a
#
_cell.length_a   1.000
_cell.length_b   1.000
_cell.length_c   1.000
_cell.angle_alpha   90.00
_cell.angle_beta   90.00
_cell.angle_gamma   90.00
#
_symmetry.space_group_name_H-M   'P 1'
#
loop_
_entity.id
_entity.type
_entity.pdbx_description
1 polymer ?
#
loop_
_entity_poly.entity_id
_entity_poly.type
_entity_poly.pdbx_seq_one_letter_code
_entity_poly.pdbx_strand_id
1 'polypeptide(L)'
;DMLDKADDPAKMIRMIIFEMEETLVEVRASAARTIADQKEMQRHLAKLDGLQADWAEKAQLALSKDREDLARAALVEKKKASGMAAQLKTEVTVLDDSMRAYEADIEKLQTRLREARSRQNQIAARLESAENRVKLRTLLASERVDEALARFDQLERRVDYAEGRAAALSLAEGGKLSLADEISALSGGDTIDD
;
A
#
# COMPACT_ATOMS: atom_id res chain seq x y z
N ASP A 1 -17.88 -16.90 6.85
CA ASP A 1 -17.29 -15.77 7.58
C ASP A 1 -15.78 -15.85 7.78
N MET A 2 -15.19 -17.05 7.94
CA MET A 2 -13.72 -17.21 7.95
C MET A 2 -13.13 -17.23 6.53
N LEU A 3 -13.87 -17.74 5.56
CA LEU A 3 -13.48 -17.78 4.15
C LEU A 3 -13.52 -16.38 3.51
N ASP A 4 -14.49 -15.55 3.89
CA ASP A 4 -14.60 -14.16 3.41
C ASP A 4 -13.45 -13.27 3.92
N LYS A 5 -12.87 -13.56 5.08
CA LYS A 5 -11.71 -12.84 5.61
C LYS A 5 -10.39 -13.24 4.96
N ALA A 6 -10.28 -14.47 4.45
CA ALA A 6 -9.09 -14.95 3.76
C ALA A 6 -8.99 -14.41 2.33
N ASP A 7 -10.11 -14.02 1.72
CA ASP A 7 -10.20 -13.56 0.34
C ASP A 7 -10.34 -12.03 0.22
N ASP A 8 -10.15 -11.28 1.31
CA ASP A 8 -10.17 -9.81 1.27
C ASP A 8 -8.95 -9.28 0.51
N PRO A 9 -9.12 -8.75 -0.72
CA PRO A 9 -8.00 -8.27 -1.53
C PRO A 9 -7.22 -7.14 -0.86
N ALA A 10 -7.89 -6.27 -0.13
CA ALA A 10 -7.25 -5.16 0.57
C ALA A 10 -6.33 -5.64 1.70
N LYS A 11 -6.73 -6.68 2.41
CA LYS A 11 -5.92 -7.30 3.46
C LYS A 11 -4.72 -8.04 2.88
N MET A 12 -4.95 -8.82 1.82
CA MET A 12 -3.89 -9.56 1.12
C MET A 12 -2.81 -8.64 0.57
N ILE A 13 -3.19 -7.55 -0.08
CA ILE A 13 -2.21 -6.60 -0.65
C ILE A 13 -1.40 -5.89 0.44
N ARG A 14 -2.00 -5.57 1.59
CA ARG A 14 -1.27 -5.01 2.74
C ARG A 14 -0.23 -5.98 3.28
N MET A 15 -0.57 -7.26 3.38
CA MET A 15 0.36 -8.30 3.82
C MET A 15 1.53 -8.45 2.84
N ILE A 16 1.25 -8.46 1.54
CA ILE A 16 2.28 -8.54 0.49
C ILE A 16 3.22 -7.34 0.57
N ILE A 17 2.69 -6.13 0.70
CA ILE A 17 3.49 -4.91 0.84
C ILE A 17 4.39 -4.99 2.07
N PHE A 18 3.85 -5.40 3.20
CA PHE A 18 4.59 -5.55 4.45
C PHE A 18 5.75 -6.55 4.31
N GLU A 19 5.49 -7.73 3.74
CA GLU A 19 6.52 -8.74 3.48
C GLU A 19 7.61 -8.24 2.53
N MET A 20 7.22 -7.52 1.48
CA MET A 20 8.17 -6.93 0.54
C MET A 20 9.04 -5.87 1.20
N GLU A 21 8.48 -5.01 2.04
CA GLU A 21 9.20 -4.00 2.80
C GLU A 21 10.19 -4.63 3.76
N GLU A 22 9.80 -5.68 4.49
CA GLU A 22 10.69 -6.43 5.38
C GLU A 22 11.84 -7.09 4.62
N THR A 23 11.53 -7.76 3.51
CA THR A 23 12.53 -8.38 2.65
C THR A 23 13.52 -7.36 2.10
N LEU A 24 13.03 -6.19 1.69
CA LEU A 24 13.87 -5.10 1.20
C LEU A 24 14.84 -4.60 2.28
N VAL A 25 14.38 -4.48 3.52
CA VAL A 25 15.23 -4.11 4.66
C VAL A 25 16.32 -5.15 4.88
N GLU A 26 15.98 -6.44 4.84
CA GLU A 26 16.93 -7.54 5.00
C GLU A 26 18.00 -7.57 3.89
N VAL A 27 17.59 -7.40 2.65
CA VAL A 27 18.50 -7.38 1.49
C VAL A 27 19.44 -6.17 1.59
N ARG A 28 18.92 -5.00 1.94
CA ARG A 28 19.75 -3.79 2.15
C ARG A 28 20.75 -3.97 3.28
N ALA A 29 20.35 -4.61 4.38
CA ALA A 29 21.25 -4.92 5.48
C ALA A 29 22.36 -5.87 5.05
N SER A 30 22.03 -6.92 4.27
CA SER A 30 23.02 -7.85 3.71
C SER A 30 23.99 -7.15 2.75
N ALA A 31 23.48 -6.27 1.90
CA ALA A 31 24.30 -5.47 1.00
C ALA A 31 25.27 -4.55 1.78
N ALA A 32 24.78 -3.91 2.84
CA ALA A 32 25.60 -3.06 3.70
C ALA A 32 26.74 -3.84 4.38
N ARG A 33 26.47 -5.04 4.88
CA ARG A 33 27.48 -5.93 5.45
C ARG A 33 28.53 -6.33 4.42
N THR A 34 28.11 -6.67 3.22
CA THR A 34 29.01 -7.02 2.12
C THR A 34 29.90 -5.86 1.71
N ILE A 35 29.37 -4.63 1.66
CA ILE A 35 30.16 -3.41 1.41
C ILE A 35 31.23 -3.22 2.50
N ALA A 36 30.86 -3.41 3.78
CA ALA A 36 31.78 -3.32 4.89
C ALA A 36 32.91 -4.35 4.77
N ASP A 37 32.58 -5.60 4.44
CA ASP A 37 33.53 -6.68 4.22
C ASP A 37 34.48 -6.38 3.05
N GLN A 38 33.95 -5.85 1.95
CA GLN A 38 34.79 -5.44 0.81
C GLN A 38 35.79 -4.37 1.18
N LYS A 39 35.32 -3.36 1.93
CA LYS A 39 36.23 -2.26 2.39
C LYS A 39 37.34 -2.78 3.29
N GLU A 40 37.04 -3.71 4.17
CA GLU A 40 38.03 -4.35 5.02
C GLU A 40 39.03 -5.16 4.20
N MET A 41 38.56 -5.95 3.25
CA MET A 41 39.43 -6.71 2.32
C MET A 41 40.32 -5.80 1.48
N GLN A 42 39.78 -4.68 0.99
CA GLN A 42 40.58 -3.69 0.26
C GLN A 42 41.69 -3.09 1.11
N ARG A 43 41.45 -2.85 2.40
CA ARG A 43 42.48 -2.39 3.35
C ARG A 43 43.57 -3.45 3.54
N HIS A 44 43.19 -4.70 3.67
CA HIS A 44 44.15 -5.82 3.75
C HIS A 44 44.94 -5.97 2.46
N LEU A 45 44.33 -5.78 1.30
CA LEU A 45 45.02 -5.76 0.01
C LEU A 45 46.06 -4.67 -0.06
N ALA A 46 45.72 -3.46 0.38
CA ALA A 46 46.65 -2.31 0.40
C ALA A 46 47.86 -2.62 1.31
N LYS A 47 47.63 -3.25 2.46
CA LYS A 47 48.71 -3.70 3.37
C LYS A 47 49.61 -4.74 2.72
N LEU A 48 49.00 -5.73 2.04
CA LEU A 48 49.76 -6.79 1.36
C LEU A 48 50.55 -6.23 0.16
N ASP A 49 50.03 -5.28 -0.55
CA ASP A 49 50.74 -4.58 -1.62
C ASP A 49 51.95 -3.80 -1.06
N GLY A 50 51.76 -3.11 0.07
CA GLY A 50 52.84 -2.45 0.81
C GLY A 50 53.92 -3.41 1.29
N LEU A 51 53.52 -4.56 1.83
CA LEU A 51 54.45 -5.63 2.26
C LEU A 51 55.25 -6.17 1.08
N GLN A 52 54.65 -6.38 -0.08
CA GLN A 52 55.35 -6.82 -1.28
C GLN A 52 56.42 -5.81 -1.72
N ALA A 53 56.09 -4.51 -1.69
CA ALA A 53 57.01 -3.45 -2.02
C ALA A 53 58.19 -3.39 -1.01
N ASP A 54 57.91 -3.52 0.27
CA ASP A 54 58.91 -3.54 1.35
C ASP A 54 59.86 -4.72 1.22
N TRP A 55 59.37 -5.90 0.96
CA TRP A 55 60.20 -7.08 0.72
C TRP A 55 61.05 -6.96 -0.55
N ALA A 56 60.52 -6.35 -1.62
CA ALA A 56 61.28 -6.08 -2.82
C ALA A 56 62.45 -5.12 -2.56
N GLU A 57 62.24 -4.07 -1.76
CA GLU A 57 63.33 -3.14 -1.34
C GLU A 57 64.36 -3.86 -0.48
N LYS A 58 63.96 -4.66 0.47
CA LYS A 58 64.85 -5.46 1.29
C LYS A 58 65.69 -6.45 0.49
N ALA A 59 65.07 -7.08 -0.54
CA ALA A 59 65.82 -7.95 -1.44
C ALA A 59 66.88 -7.19 -2.26
N GLN A 60 66.55 -6.01 -2.74
CA GLN A 60 67.51 -5.16 -3.44
C GLN A 60 68.65 -4.69 -2.52
N LEU A 61 68.34 -4.30 -1.32
CA LEU A 61 69.36 -3.92 -0.32
C LEU A 61 70.27 -5.07 -0.01
N ALA A 62 69.77 -6.27 0.18
CA ALA A 62 70.54 -7.48 0.45
C ALA A 62 71.49 -7.78 -0.73
N LEU A 63 71.00 -7.69 -1.95
CA LEU A 63 71.83 -7.89 -3.16
C LEU A 63 72.96 -6.84 -3.25
N SER A 64 72.67 -5.58 -2.92
CA SER A 64 73.68 -4.49 -2.92
C SER A 64 74.78 -4.71 -1.88
N LYS A 65 74.54 -5.54 -0.87
CA LYS A 65 75.49 -5.92 0.16
C LYS A 65 76.06 -7.34 -0.02
N ASP A 66 75.91 -7.92 -1.20
CA ASP A 66 76.36 -9.27 -1.57
C ASP A 66 75.80 -10.40 -0.67
N ARG A 67 74.61 -10.16 -0.13
CA ARG A 67 73.92 -11.12 0.73
C ARG A 67 72.77 -11.82 -0.04
N GLU A 68 73.13 -12.73 -0.93
CA GLU A 68 72.18 -13.47 -1.76
C GLU A 68 71.22 -14.34 -0.92
N ASP A 69 71.66 -14.92 0.19
CA ASP A 69 70.89 -15.68 1.11
C ASP A 69 69.69 -14.88 1.71
N LEU A 70 69.96 -13.65 2.10
CA LEU A 70 68.94 -12.73 2.61
C LEU A 70 68.04 -12.23 1.52
N ALA A 71 68.57 -11.98 0.32
CA ALA A 71 67.74 -11.57 -0.85
C ALA A 71 66.73 -12.65 -1.24
N ARG A 72 67.13 -13.93 -1.24
CA ARG A 72 66.23 -15.06 -1.52
C ARG A 72 65.16 -15.20 -0.43
N ALA A 73 65.52 -15.07 0.83
CA ALA A 73 64.57 -15.09 1.94
C ALA A 73 63.54 -13.98 1.84
N ALA A 74 63.97 -12.77 1.49
CA ALA A 74 63.08 -11.64 1.25
C ALA A 74 62.11 -11.88 0.06
N LEU A 75 62.57 -12.46 -1.02
CA LEU A 75 61.73 -12.81 -2.17
C LEU A 75 60.73 -13.94 -1.87
N VAL A 76 61.09 -14.88 -0.99
CA VAL A 76 60.12 -15.88 -0.48
C VAL A 76 58.99 -15.22 0.30
N GLU A 77 59.27 -14.29 1.17
CA GLU A 77 58.29 -13.53 1.90
C GLU A 77 57.42 -12.66 0.99
N LYS A 78 58.03 -12.03 -0.03
CA LYS A 78 57.31 -11.30 -1.06
C LYS A 78 56.31 -12.21 -1.80
N LYS A 79 56.74 -13.41 -2.17
CA LYS A 79 55.88 -14.42 -2.88
C LYS A 79 54.69 -14.85 -2.02
N LYS A 80 54.93 -15.04 -0.68
CA LYS A 80 53.84 -15.36 0.25
C LYS A 80 52.81 -14.23 0.29
N ALA A 81 53.24 -13.00 0.43
CA ALA A 81 52.35 -11.82 0.42
C ALA A 81 51.60 -11.70 -0.89
N SER A 82 52.25 -11.93 -2.02
CA SER A 82 51.63 -11.95 -3.35
C SER A 82 50.54 -13.01 -3.48
N GLY A 83 50.79 -14.20 -2.97
CA GLY A 83 49.84 -15.31 -2.93
C GLY A 83 48.60 -14.98 -2.09
N MET A 84 48.80 -14.41 -0.92
CA MET A 84 47.71 -13.94 -0.04
C MET A 84 46.89 -12.83 -0.71
N ALA A 85 47.54 -11.88 -1.38
CA ALA A 85 46.87 -10.81 -2.11
C ALA A 85 46.03 -11.38 -3.28
N ALA A 86 46.56 -12.34 -4.03
CA ALA A 86 45.83 -12.98 -5.13
C ALA A 86 44.57 -13.71 -4.63
N GLN A 87 44.67 -14.42 -3.53
CA GLN A 87 43.53 -15.09 -2.89
C GLN A 87 42.46 -14.09 -2.43
N LEU A 88 42.90 -13.01 -1.82
CA LEU A 88 42.00 -11.96 -1.33
C LEU A 88 41.31 -11.22 -2.49
N LYS A 89 42.00 -10.98 -3.60
CA LYS A 89 41.39 -10.43 -4.83
C LYS A 89 40.28 -11.32 -5.38
N THR A 90 40.46 -12.65 -5.32
CA THR A 90 39.43 -13.60 -5.72
C THR A 90 38.20 -13.50 -4.81
N GLU A 91 38.40 -13.38 -3.50
CA GLU A 91 37.31 -13.19 -2.54
C GLU A 91 36.56 -11.85 -2.77
N VAL A 92 37.27 -10.78 -3.06
CA VAL A 92 36.65 -9.49 -3.41
C VAL A 92 35.78 -9.63 -4.65
N THR A 93 36.23 -10.36 -5.67
CA THR A 93 35.43 -10.63 -6.88
C THR A 93 34.13 -11.37 -6.56
N VAL A 94 34.18 -12.37 -5.66
CA VAL A 94 32.98 -13.08 -5.20
C VAL A 94 32.01 -12.14 -4.49
N LEU A 95 32.51 -11.22 -3.66
CA LEU A 95 31.68 -10.21 -3.00
C LEU A 95 31.09 -9.19 -3.99
N ASP A 96 31.82 -8.83 -5.05
CA ASP A 96 31.30 -8.00 -6.14
C ASP A 96 30.11 -8.66 -6.84
N ASP A 97 30.20 -9.95 -7.11
CA ASP A 97 29.10 -10.73 -7.69
C ASP A 97 27.88 -10.77 -6.76
N SER A 98 28.11 -10.96 -5.47
CA SER A 98 27.05 -10.89 -4.47
C SER A 98 26.38 -9.50 -4.42
N MET A 99 27.17 -8.43 -4.52
CA MET A 99 26.64 -7.06 -4.57
C MET A 99 25.76 -6.83 -5.78
N ARG A 100 26.16 -7.33 -6.96
CA ARG A 100 25.32 -7.22 -8.16
C ARG A 100 24.01 -7.96 -7.99
N ALA A 101 24.04 -9.13 -7.36
CA ALA A 101 22.83 -9.89 -7.06
C ALA A 101 21.90 -9.11 -6.12
N TYR A 102 22.45 -8.49 -5.05
CA TYR A 102 21.66 -7.67 -4.14
C TYR A 102 21.07 -6.44 -4.83
N GLU A 103 21.82 -5.77 -5.67
CA GLU A 103 21.34 -4.62 -6.45
C GLU A 103 20.17 -5.01 -7.37
N ALA A 104 20.27 -6.15 -8.04
CA ALA A 104 19.21 -6.69 -8.89
C ALA A 104 17.96 -7.04 -8.06
N ASP A 105 18.13 -7.67 -6.91
CA ASP A 105 17.03 -8.00 -6.00
C ASP A 105 16.35 -6.77 -5.44
N ILE A 106 17.11 -5.76 -5.03
CA ILE A 106 16.60 -4.47 -4.54
C ILE A 106 15.74 -3.80 -5.61
N GLU A 107 16.25 -3.70 -6.83
CA GLU A 107 15.52 -3.09 -7.96
C GLU A 107 14.20 -3.83 -8.23
N LYS A 108 14.25 -5.15 -8.27
CA LYS A 108 13.08 -6.01 -8.47
C LYS A 108 12.03 -5.85 -7.36
N LEU A 109 12.48 -5.82 -6.10
CA LEU A 109 11.60 -5.60 -4.95
C LEU A 109 10.99 -4.21 -4.96
N GLN A 110 11.77 -3.17 -5.28
CA GLN A 110 11.26 -1.80 -5.40
C GLN A 110 10.21 -1.67 -6.49
N THR A 111 10.42 -2.31 -7.65
CA THR A 111 9.47 -2.32 -8.76
C THR A 111 8.16 -3.00 -8.35
N ARG A 112 8.26 -4.19 -7.76
CA ARG A 112 7.08 -4.92 -7.28
C ARG A 112 6.34 -4.20 -6.16
N LEU A 113 7.07 -3.52 -5.29
CA LEU A 113 6.49 -2.73 -4.22
C LEU A 113 5.70 -1.54 -4.77
N ARG A 114 6.21 -0.85 -5.79
CA ARG A 114 5.47 0.22 -6.49
C ARG A 114 4.20 -0.32 -7.14
N GLU A 115 4.27 -1.46 -7.82
CA GLU A 115 3.12 -2.12 -8.42
C GLU A 115 2.08 -2.52 -7.37
N ALA A 116 2.51 -3.07 -6.24
CA ALA A 116 1.65 -3.45 -5.14
C ALA A 116 0.95 -2.24 -4.50
N ARG A 117 1.68 -1.15 -4.30
CA ARG A 117 1.11 0.12 -3.81
C ARG A 117 0.10 0.72 -4.79
N SER A 118 0.38 0.66 -6.09
CA SER A 118 -0.56 1.07 -7.12
C SER A 118 -1.85 0.24 -7.08
N ARG A 119 -1.73 -1.08 -6.94
CA ARG A 119 -2.89 -1.97 -6.75
C ARG A 119 -3.66 -1.66 -5.47
N GLN A 120 -2.96 -1.40 -4.39
CA GLN A 120 -3.58 -0.99 -3.13
C GLN A 120 -4.43 0.26 -3.30
N ASN A 121 -3.91 1.28 -3.99
CA ASN A 121 -4.63 2.51 -4.29
C ASN A 121 -5.86 2.25 -5.17
N GLN A 122 -5.75 1.38 -6.17
CA GLN A 122 -6.88 0.97 -7.02
C GLN A 122 -7.97 0.26 -6.22
N ILE A 123 -7.58 -0.65 -5.33
CA ILE A 123 -8.52 -1.37 -4.45
C ILE A 123 -9.23 -0.39 -3.51
N ALA A 124 -8.49 0.54 -2.90
CA ALA A 124 -9.04 1.57 -2.02
C ALA A 124 -10.04 2.46 -2.78
N ALA A 125 -9.70 2.88 -4.00
CA ALA A 125 -10.58 3.68 -4.84
C ALA A 125 -11.86 2.93 -5.23
N ARG A 126 -11.76 1.64 -5.53
CA ARG A 126 -12.94 0.80 -5.82
C ARG A 126 -13.86 0.61 -4.62
N LEU A 127 -13.28 0.40 -3.44
CA LEU A 127 -14.04 0.29 -2.19
C LEU A 127 -14.77 1.59 -1.88
N GLU A 128 -14.10 2.72 -1.99
CA GLU A 128 -14.70 4.05 -1.80
C GLU A 128 -15.84 4.29 -2.79
N SER A 129 -15.63 3.98 -4.06
CA SER A 129 -16.66 4.07 -5.11
C SER A 129 -17.86 3.16 -4.81
N ALA A 130 -17.62 1.93 -4.35
CA ALA A 130 -18.69 1.01 -3.98
C ALA A 130 -19.47 1.51 -2.77
N GLU A 131 -18.80 2.02 -1.75
CA GLU A 131 -19.45 2.64 -0.58
C GLU A 131 -20.30 3.85 -0.97
N ASN A 132 -19.79 4.72 -1.84
CA ASN A 132 -20.51 5.88 -2.34
C ASN A 132 -21.77 5.47 -3.14
N ARG A 133 -21.67 4.42 -3.93
CA ARG A 133 -22.83 3.86 -4.64
C ARG A 133 -23.90 3.32 -3.69
N VAL A 134 -23.48 2.62 -2.64
CA VAL A 134 -24.39 2.12 -1.61
C VAL A 134 -25.08 3.26 -0.88
N LYS A 135 -24.32 4.26 -0.47
CA LYS A 135 -24.87 5.47 0.17
C LYS A 135 -25.88 6.19 -0.72
N LEU A 136 -25.56 6.37 -2.00
CA LEU A 136 -26.45 7.00 -2.97
C LEU A 136 -27.74 6.20 -3.15
N ARG A 137 -27.66 4.89 -3.31
CA ARG A 137 -28.83 4.02 -3.41
C ARG A 137 -29.71 4.07 -2.15
N THR A 138 -29.10 4.07 -1.00
CA THR A 138 -29.80 4.19 0.29
C THR A 138 -30.51 5.52 0.39
N LEU A 139 -29.86 6.60 0.01
CA LEU A 139 -30.44 7.96 0.00
C LEU A 139 -31.64 8.03 -0.96
N LEU A 140 -31.48 7.54 -2.18
CA LEU A 140 -32.56 7.51 -3.18
C LEU A 140 -33.74 6.63 -2.73
N ALA A 141 -33.49 5.48 -2.11
CA ALA A 141 -34.52 4.64 -1.54
C ALA A 141 -35.28 5.34 -0.40
N SER A 142 -34.57 6.04 0.46
CA SER A 142 -35.14 6.84 1.55
C SER A 142 -36.02 7.98 1.02
N GLU A 143 -35.56 8.71 0.00
CA GLU A 143 -36.37 9.76 -0.67
C GLU A 143 -37.65 9.19 -1.29
N ARG A 144 -37.57 8.04 -1.95
CA ARG A 144 -38.74 7.37 -2.54
C ARG A 144 -39.77 6.95 -1.47
N VAL A 145 -39.29 6.45 -0.34
CA VAL A 145 -40.13 6.09 0.79
C VAL A 145 -40.81 7.32 1.36
N ASP A 146 -40.07 8.41 1.57
CA ASP A 146 -40.61 9.67 2.08
C ASP A 146 -41.66 10.26 1.13
N GLU A 147 -41.42 10.25 -0.19
CA GLU A 147 -42.40 10.66 -1.19
C GLU A 147 -43.65 9.78 -1.14
N ALA A 148 -43.51 8.45 -1.02
CA ALA A 148 -44.61 7.54 -0.94
C ALA A 148 -45.47 7.75 0.30
N LEU A 149 -44.82 8.01 1.46
CA LEU A 149 -45.50 8.34 2.71
C LEU A 149 -46.25 9.68 2.62
N ALA A 150 -45.65 10.68 2.00
CA ALA A 150 -46.28 11.97 1.79
C ALA A 150 -47.51 11.85 0.91
N ARG A 151 -47.46 11.04 -0.19
CA ARG A 151 -48.60 10.74 -1.04
C ARG A 151 -49.72 9.99 -0.30
N PHE A 152 -49.31 9.03 0.53
CA PHE A 152 -50.25 8.27 1.36
C PHE A 152 -50.98 9.17 2.34
N ASP A 153 -50.29 10.07 3.02
CA ASP A 153 -50.84 11.05 3.94
C ASP A 153 -51.86 11.97 3.21
N GLN A 154 -51.53 12.40 1.98
CA GLN A 154 -52.44 13.20 1.19
C GLN A 154 -53.74 12.43 0.80
N LEU A 155 -53.57 11.15 0.42
CA LEU A 155 -54.73 10.30 0.12
C LEU A 155 -55.61 10.06 1.35
N GLU A 156 -55.01 9.84 2.50
CA GLU A 156 -55.73 9.66 3.77
C GLU A 156 -56.52 10.92 4.11
N ARG A 157 -55.94 12.11 3.97
CA ARG A 157 -56.65 13.36 4.19
C ARG A 157 -57.82 13.55 3.21
N ARG A 158 -57.65 13.16 1.96
CA ARG A 158 -58.74 13.20 0.97
C ARG A 158 -59.87 12.27 1.35
N VAL A 159 -59.54 11.07 1.82
CA VAL A 159 -60.56 10.10 2.30
C VAL A 159 -61.29 10.64 3.50
N ASP A 160 -60.59 11.13 4.52
CA ASP A 160 -61.19 11.74 5.68
C ASP A 160 -62.10 12.91 5.34
N TYR A 161 -61.70 13.75 4.42
CA TYR A 161 -62.47 14.88 3.94
C TYR A 161 -63.74 14.38 3.18
N ALA A 162 -63.62 13.40 2.30
CA ALA A 162 -64.72 12.84 1.60
C ALA A 162 -65.76 12.15 2.53
N GLU A 163 -65.29 11.47 3.57
CA GLU A 163 -66.14 10.91 4.61
C GLU A 163 -66.83 12.01 5.40
N GLY A 164 -66.14 13.04 5.78
CA GLY A 164 -66.72 14.20 6.48
C GLY A 164 -67.77 14.92 5.62
N ARG A 165 -67.49 15.09 4.37
CA ARG A 165 -68.44 15.64 3.39
C ARG A 165 -69.68 14.78 3.21
N ALA A 166 -69.51 13.47 3.08
CA ALA A 166 -70.58 12.50 2.99
C ALA A 166 -71.44 12.51 4.25
N ALA A 167 -70.83 12.57 5.42
CA ALA A 167 -71.53 12.70 6.71
C ALA A 167 -72.33 14.00 6.80
N ALA A 168 -71.77 15.13 6.36
CA ALA A 168 -72.43 16.43 6.32
C ALA A 168 -73.64 16.39 5.33
N LEU A 169 -73.52 15.80 4.17
CA LEU A 169 -74.59 15.62 3.21
C LEU A 169 -75.67 14.68 3.75
N SER A 170 -75.29 13.62 4.42
CA SER A 170 -76.25 12.71 5.08
C SER A 170 -77.08 13.39 6.16
N LEU A 171 -76.44 14.26 6.93
CA LEU A 171 -77.16 15.10 7.90
C LEU A 171 -78.06 16.12 7.23
N ALA A 172 -77.72 16.61 6.06
CA ALA A 172 -78.56 17.50 5.25
C ALA A 172 -79.80 16.83 4.70
N GLU A 173 -79.71 15.53 4.31
CA GLU A 173 -80.82 14.75 3.84
C GLU A 173 -81.77 14.29 4.98
N GLY A 174 -81.25 14.10 6.20
CA GLY A 174 -81.95 13.69 7.38
C GLY A 174 -82.58 14.79 8.20
N GLY A 175 -82.31 16.07 7.94
CA GLY A 175 -82.76 17.21 8.72
C GLY A 175 -82.72 18.54 7.94
N LYS A 176 -83.34 19.57 8.48
CA LYS A 176 -83.27 20.93 7.94
C LYS A 176 -81.92 21.53 8.22
N LEU A 177 -80.97 21.50 7.27
CA LEU A 177 -79.73 22.21 7.35
C LEU A 177 -79.97 23.72 7.26
N SER A 178 -79.29 24.50 8.07
CA SER A 178 -79.22 25.93 7.89
C SER A 178 -78.41 26.28 6.64
N LEU A 179 -78.72 27.41 6.01
CA LEU A 179 -77.97 27.92 4.83
C LEU A 179 -76.47 28.07 5.14
N ALA A 180 -76.14 28.38 6.41
CA ALA A 180 -74.75 28.47 6.86
C ALA A 180 -73.99 27.13 6.85
N ASP A 181 -74.64 26.04 7.16
CA ASP A 181 -74.08 24.70 7.12
C ASP A 181 -73.83 24.24 5.66
N GLU A 182 -74.75 24.56 4.75
CA GLU A 182 -74.53 24.31 3.31
C GLU A 182 -73.37 25.10 2.75
N ILE A 183 -73.22 26.36 3.14
CA ILE A 183 -72.13 27.24 2.71
C ILE A 183 -70.80 26.74 3.32
N SER A 184 -70.76 26.31 4.53
CA SER A 184 -69.60 25.68 5.16
C SER A 184 -69.18 24.42 4.46
N ALA A 185 -70.10 23.55 4.11
CA ALA A 185 -69.83 22.34 3.32
C ALA A 185 -69.25 22.64 1.94
N LEU A 186 -69.75 23.69 1.25
CA LEU A 186 -69.25 24.14 -0.01
C LEU A 186 -67.86 24.78 0.06
N SER A 187 -67.62 25.61 1.10
CA SER A 187 -66.30 26.26 1.34
C SER A 187 -65.20 25.22 1.69
N GLY A 188 -65.57 24.13 2.35
CA GLY A 188 -64.67 23.01 2.58
C GLY A 188 -64.31 22.24 1.31
N GLY A 189 -65.17 22.26 0.28
CA GLY A 189 -64.88 21.65 -1.03
C GLY A 189 -63.81 22.34 -1.87
N ASP A 190 -63.70 23.66 -1.70
CA ASP A 190 -62.74 24.47 -2.50
C ASP A 190 -61.31 24.42 -1.94
N THR A 191 -61.09 23.89 -0.76
CA THR A 191 -59.74 23.81 -0.13
C THR A 191 -58.95 22.56 -0.52
N ILE A 192 -59.51 21.67 -1.33
CA ILE A 192 -58.86 20.39 -1.76
C ILE A 192 -58.31 20.42 -3.18
N ASP A 193 -58.78 21.36 -4.00
CA ASP A 193 -58.37 21.45 -5.41
C ASP A 193 -57.14 22.37 -5.67
N ASP A 194 -56.50 22.90 -4.63
CA ASP A 194 -55.19 23.56 -4.69
C ASP A 194 -54.11 22.62 -4.04
#